data_b598a61aef50cc4a33731f9109797043
#
_entry.id   b598a61aef50cc4a33731f9109797043
#
_cell.length_a   1.000
_cell.length_b   1.000
_cell.length_c   1.000
_cell.angle_alpha   90.00
_cell.angle_beta   90.00
_cell.angle_gamma   90.00
#
_symmetry.space_group_name_H-M   'P 1'
#
loop_
_entity.id
_entity.type
_entity.pdbx_description
1 polymer ?
#
loop_
_entity_poly.entity_id
_entity_poly.type
_entity_poly.pdbx_seq_one_letter_code
_entity_poly.pdbx_strand_id
1 'polypeptide(L)'
;MKKILLLTAAVLISGSAMAQHEHFHVFRNDKQFNTFNNVQEITYQRSPSSGYNKMQVTDAKGNTTTIDIEAIDSVVVRSTGIPEFHVNLTDHPDWTELTGSKSDEHPAILRMDGNGMYDDLPEQEVTFRGRGNSTWNMKKKPYRFKMDKKTEVCGMKKAKSFALIANYIDCSLMRNTVALWLANYLEMPFANHCVPVKVYFNGICKGQYMLTEKTGVGSGSVDIDEEKGMLFEIDSNYDEDYKFAYDLYSHTAVQNGYNNTRTLPVMISDPDLTEIAPALGLTADEYFDTWKNDFSAMLTAVMTTPSTGSLKEYIDIESVVNFFMVNSLSSNHEMRHPKSFKLYKDSLDGVYKFGPVWDFDLSLIHISEPT
;
A
#
# COMPACT_ATOMS: atom_id res chain seq x y z
N MET A 1 14.83 38.54 13.90
CA MET A 1 14.25 37.62 12.94
C MET A 1 13.81 36.29 13.58
N LYS A 2 14.61 35.61 14.42
CA LYS A 2 14.22 34.35 15.12
C LYS A 2 12.93 34.50 15.97
N LYS A 3 12.77 35.64 16.67
CA LYS A 3 11.57 35.92 17.51
C LYS A 3 10.27 36.11 16.72
N ILE A 4 10.34 36.57 15.48
CA ILE A 4 9.18 36.74 14.59
C ILE A 4 8.72 35.41 14.02
N LEU A 5 9.65 34.48 13.75
CA LEU A 5 9.33 33.14 13.25
C LEU A 5 8.62 32.27 14.29
N LEU A 6 8.99 32.42 15.58
CA LEU A 6 8.27 31.77 16.70
C LEU A 6 6.84 32.30 16.86
N LEU A 7 6.64 33.62 16.66
CA LEU A 7 5.32 34.22 16.77
C LEU A 7 4.40 33.80 15.60
N THR A 8 4.94 33.68 14.38
CA THR A 8 4.17 33.21 13.22
C THR A 8 3.80 31.75 13.31
N ALA A 9 4.66 30.90 13.85
CA ALA A 9 4.32 29.50 14.12
C ALA A 9 3.21 29.39 15.18
N ALA A 10 3.26 30.20 16.23
CA ALA A 10 2.25 30.19 17.28
C ALA A 10 0.87 30.70 16.81
N VAL A 11 0.82 31.68 15.90
CA VAL A 11 -0.42 32.20 15.32
C VAL A 11 -1.06 31.20 14.34
N LEU A 12 -0.26 30.40 13.65
CA LEU A 12 -0.77 29.31 12.78
C LEU A 12 -1.35 28.14 13.58
N ILE A 13 -0.87 27.93 14.81
CA ILE A 13 -1.36 26.83 15.68
C ILE A 13 -2.67 27.25 16.42
N SER A 14 -2.90 28.52 16.65
CA SER A 14 -4.10 28.99 17.37
C SER A 14 -5.36 29.11 16.51
N GLY A 15 -5.28 28.91 15.21
CA GLY A 15 -6.38 29.09 14.25
C GLY A 15 -6.91 27.83 13.54
N SER A 16 -6.31 26.70 13.75
CA SER A 16 -6.80 25.42 13.20
C SER A 16 -7.02 24.43 14.33
N ALA A 17 -8.12 23.70 14.28
CA ALA A 17 -8.34 22.56 15.15
C ALA A 17 -7.10 21.66 15.08
N MET A 18 -6.31 21.65 16.16
CA MET A 18 -5.20 20.74 16.30
C MET A 18 -5.78 19.34 16.24
N ALA A 19 -5.33 18.54 15.29
CA ALA A 19 -5.62 17.11 15.30
C ALA A 19 -5.19 16.56 16.67
N GLN A 20 -6.03 15.78 17.31
CA GLN A 20 -5.96 15.36 18.71
C GLN A 20 -4.67 14.65 19.14
N HIS A 21 -3.65 14.55 18.26
CA HIS A 21 -2.55 13.61 18.41
C HIS A 21 -1.19 14.13 17.94
N GLU A 22 -0.95 15.44 17.96
CA GLU A 22 0.37 15.96 17.59
C GLU A 22 1.34 15.96 18.77
N HIS A 23 2.53 15.45 18.56
CA HIS A 23 3.62 15.63 19.51
C HIS A 23 4.29 16.98 19.24
N PHE A 24 4.44 17.71 20.30
CA PHE A 24 5.02 19.02 20.31
C PHE A 24 6.37 18.93 21.02
N HIS A 25 7.45 19.17 20.29
CA HIS A 25 8.81 19.12 20.82
C HIS A 25 9.35 20.53 20.97
N VAL A 26 9.81 20.85 22.16
CA VAL A 26 10.51 22.09 22.45
C VAL A 26 11.98 21.76 22.72
N PHE A 27 12.86 22.19 21.81
CA PHE A 27 14.29 22.08 21.98
C PHE A 27 14.83 23.32 22.69
N ARG A 28 15.68 23.13 23.68
CA ARG A 28 16.23 24.17 24.52
C ARG A 28 17.70 24.43 24.18
N ASN A 29 18.15 25.65 24.48
CA ASN A 29 19.55 26.06 24.26
C ASN A 29 20.57 25.21 25.03
N ASP A 30 20.17 24.60 26.15
CA ASP A 30 20.97 23.68 26.96
C ASP A 30 21.04 22.25 26.41
N LYS A 31 20.56 22.03 25.17
CA LYS A 31 20.44 20.73 24.50
C LYS A 31 19.42 19.77 25.14
N GLN A 32 18.69 20.18 26.15
CA GLN A 32 17.55 19.45 26.65
C GLN A 32 16.33 19.67 25.74
N PHE A 33 15.38 18.76 25.76
CA PHE A 33 14.13 18.91 25.05
C PHE A 33 12.96 18.43 25.90
N ASN A 34 11.80 19.04 25.69
CA ASN A 34 10.54 18.60 26.24
C ASN A 34 9.67 18.06 25.12
N THR A 35 9.08 16.89 25.32
CA THR A 35 8.08 16.31 24.43
C THR A 35 6.72 16.38 25.11
N PHE A 36 5.75 16.93 24.43
CA PHE A 36 4.37 17.02 24.89
C PHE A 36 3.50 16.20 23.94
N ASN A 37 2.75 15.28 24.49
CA ASN A 37 1.81 14.43 23.76
C ASN A 37 0.40 14.96 24.00
N ASN A 38 -0.46 14.92 22.99
CA ASN A 38 -1.86 15.33 23.10
C ASN A 38 -1.99 16.74 23.68
N VAL A 39 -1.34 17.71 23.05
CA VAL A 39 -1.38 19.12 23.47
C VAL A 39 -2.78 19.66 23.24
N GLN A 40 -3.42 20.13 24.29
CA GLN A 40 -4.74 20.73 24.24
C GLN A 40 -4.67 22.27 24.00
N GLU A 41 -3.68 22.90 24.60
CA GLU A 41 -3.55 24.35 24.51
C GLU A 41 -2.09 24.80 24.63
N ILE A 42 -1.73 25.83 23.86
CA ILE A 42 -0.47 26.57 24.01
C ILE A 42 -0.78 28.02 24.21
N THR A 43 -0.36 28.57 25.35
CA THR A 43 -0.53 29.97 25.69
C THR A 43 0.81 30.64 25.96
N TYR A 44 0.81 31.97 25.90
CA TYR A 44 1.99 32.78 26.13
C TYR A 44 1.72 33.81 27.20
N GLN A 45 2.58 33.85 28.22
CA GLN A 45 2.52 34.89 29.25
C GLN A 45 3.32 36.10 28.81
N ARG A 46 2.75 37.27 29.01
CA ARG A 46 3.39 38.55 28.72
C ARG A 46 3.80 39.26 30.03
N SER A 47 5.08 39.63 30.09
CA SER A 47 5.58 40.56 31.13
C SER A 47 5.46 42.00 30.66
N PRO A 48 5.07 42.93 31.54
CA PRO A 48 4.98 44.35 31.17
C PRO A 48 6.30 44.96 30.69
N SER A 49 7.42 44.46 31.15
CA SER A 49 8.76 44.99 30.86
C SER A 49 9.52 44.27 29.73
N SER A 50 9.22 42.99 29.42
CA SER A 50 10.00 42.22 28.50
C SER A 50 9.18 41.58 27.34
N GLY A 51 7.89 41.91 27.25
CA GLY A 51 7.01 41.27 26.24
C GLY A 51 6.64 39.86 26.62
N TYR A 52 6.43 38.97 25.62
CA TYR A 52 6.15 37.55 25.86
C TYR A 52 7.42 36.87 26.34
N ASN A 53 7.39 36.32 27.55
CA ASN A 53 8.57 35.74 28.20
C ASN A 53 8.42 34.24 28.54
N LYS A 54 7.20 33.73 28.59
CA LYS A 54 6.94 32.34 28.91
C LYS A 54 5.95 31.71 27.93
N MET A 55 6.22 30.47 27.55
CA MET A 55 5.31 29.60 26.85
C MET A 55 4.74 28.56 27.81
N GLN A 56 3.45 28.34 27.78
CA GLN A 56 2.75 27.31 28.56
C GLN A 56 2.13 26.32 27.63
N VAL A 57 2.39 25.06 27.89
CA VAL A 57 1.84 23.90 27.11
C VAL A 57 0.97 23.09 28.07
N THR A 58 -0.31 22.98 27.76
CA THR A 58 -1.27 22.17 28.53
C THR A 58 -1.63 20.91 27.76
N ASP A 59 -1.45 19.77 28.38
CA ASP A 59 -1.82 18.46 27.80
C ASP A 59 -3.33 18.18 27.96
N ALA A 60 -3.81 17.10 27.31
CA ALA A 60 -5.22 16.69 27.38
C ALA A 60 -5.68 16.26 28.80
N LYS A 61 -4.74 16.05 29.73
CA LYS A 61 -5.05 15.74 31.14
C LYS A 61 -5.09 17.00 32.00
N GLY A 62 -4.86 18.18 31.42
CA GLY A 62 -4.84 19.44 32.10
C GLY A 62 -3.52 19.81 32.80
N ASN A 63 -2.46 19.02 32.59
CA ASN A 63 -1.15 19.35 33.15
C ASN A 63 -0.51 20.48 32.33
N THR A 64 -0.07 21.52 32.98
CA THR A 64 0.57 22.68 32.33
C THR A 64 2.07 22.71 32.63
N THR A 65 2.87 22.76 31.59
CA THR A 65 4.33 22.98 31.66
C THR A 65 4.66 24.38 31.17
N THR A 66 5.46 25.11 31.94
CA THR A 66 5.88 26.47 31.60
C THR A 66 7.37 26.48 31.20
N ILE A 67 7.70 27.08 30.07
CA ILE A 67 9.07 27.18 29.53
C ILE A 67 9.38 28.64 29.24
N ASP A 68 10.57 29.11 29.66
CA ASP A 68 11.02 30.47 29.34
C ASP A 68 11.34 30.56 27.83
N ILE A 69 10.75 31.56 27.15
CA ILE A 69 10.92 31.72 25.70
C ILE A 69 12.39 31.94 25.31
N GLU A 70 13.18 32.57 26.16
CA GLU A 70 14.61 32.80 25.92
C GLU A 70 15.43 31.50 25.97
N ALA A 71 14.92 30.47 26.67
CA ALA A 71 15.55 29.15 26.74
C ALA A 71 15.19 28.24 25.53
N ILE A 72 14.28 28.65 24.66
CA ILE A 72 13.81 27.86 23.53
C ILE A 72 14.71 28.15 22.33
N ASP A 73 15.35 27.10 21.79
CA ASP A 73 16.07 27.15 20.52
C ASP A 73 15.11 26.95 19.33
N SER A 74 14.32 25.89 19.37
CA SER A 74 13.36 25.59 18.32
C SER A 74 12.15 24.84 18.86
N VAL A 75 11.04 24.98 18.15
CA VAL A 75 9.81 24.23 18.39
C VAL A 75 9.47 23.45 17.13
N VAL A 76 9.26 22.16 17.28
CA VAL A 76 8.91 21.26 16.19
C VAL A 76 7.59 20.58 16.51
N VAL A 77 6.61 20.79 15.65
CA VAL A 77 5.36 20.02 15.68
C VAL A 77 5.53 18.85 14.74
N ARG A 78 5.41 17.65 15.25
CA ARG A 78 5.46 16.42 14.46
C ARG A 78 4.24 15.60 14.81
N SER A 79 3.57 15.08 13.79
CA SER A 79 2.78 13.88 13.96
C SER A 79 3.79 12.74 14.14
N THR A 80 3.70 11.93 15.18
CA THR A 80 4.91 11.25 15.63
C THR A 80 4.83 9.78 15.62
N GLY A 81 3.79 9.22 15.22
CA GLY A 81 3.81 7.81 15.40
C GLY A 81 3.59 7.05 14.11
N ILE A 82 4.48 6.16 13.79
CA ILE A 82 4.16 5.03 12.92
C ILE A 82 3.00 4.29 13.59
N PRO A 83 1.84 4.10 12.91
CA PRO A 83 0.70 3.38 13.48
C PRO A 83 1.10 1.98 13.96
N GLU A 84 0.55 1.54 15.08
CA GLU A 84 0.84 0.25 15.67
C GLU A 84 -0.33 -0.72 15.50
N PHE A 85 -0.09 -1.80 14.77
CA PHE A 85 -1.06 -2.88 14.57
C PHE A 85 -0.82 -3.98 15.59
N HIS A 86 -1.83 -4.29 16.38
CA HIS A 86 -1.82 -5.39 17.34
C HIS A 86 -2.76 -6.49 16.84
N VAL A 87 -2.17 -7.61 16.47
CA VAL A 87 -2.88 -8.80 15.97
C VAL A 87 -2.71 -9.92 16.95
N ASN A 88 -3.81 -10.38 17.55
CA ASN A 88 -3.80 -11.49 18.48
C ASN A 88 -4.66 -12.63 17.93
N LEU A 89 -4.04 -13.77 17.63
CA LEU A 89 -4.75 -14.96 17.22
C LEU A 89 -5.62 -15.48 18.36
N THR A 90 -6.84 -15.89 18.06
CA THR A 90 -7.75 -16.45 19.06
C THR A 90 -7.66 -17.97 19.16
N ASP A 91 -7.24 -18.64 18.08
CA ASP A 91 -7.01 -20.09 18.02
C ASP A 91 -5.61 -20.50 18.50
N HIS A 92 -4.61 -19.62 18.35
CA HIS A 92 -3.21 -19.88 18.71
C HIS A 92 -2.56 -18.70 19.44
N PRO A 93 -3.04 -18.32 20.64
CA PRO A 93 -2.54 -17.14 21.35
C PRO A 93 -1.10 -17.27 21.86
N ASP A 94 -0.55 -18.48 21.91
CA ASP A 94 0.82 -18.80 22.34
C ASP A 94 1.83 -18.77 21.19
N TRP A 95 1.38 -18.67 19.92
CA TRP A 95 2.31 -18.62 18.81
C TRP A 95 3.11 -17.32 18.80
N THR A 96 4.41 -17.47 18.59
CA THR A 96 5.32 -16.33 18.45
C THR A 96 5.43 -15.84 17.00
N GLU A 97 5.07 -16.70 16.04
CA GLU A 97 4.99 -16.39 14.60
C GLU A 97 3.91 -17.24 13.94
N LEU A 98 3.43 -16.80 12.78
CA LEU A 98 2.49 -17.60 12.01
C LEU A 98 3.24 -18.75 11.33
N THR A 99 2.74 -19.97 11.55
CA THR A 99 3.29 -21.23 11.02
C THR A 99 2.32 -21.89 10.05
N GLY A 100 2.72 -22.97 9.39
CA GLY A 100 1.88 -23.69 8.44
C GLY A 100 1.90 -23.11 7.03
N SER A 101 0.82 -23.31 6.29
CA SER A 101 0.67 -22.78 4.93
C SER A 101 0.37 -21.27 4.96
N LYS A 102 0.86 -20.54 3.98
CA LYS A 102 0.50 -19.11 3.80
C LYS A 102 -1.01 -18.89 3.61
N SER A 103 -1.73 -19.93 3.18
CA SER A 103 -3.17 -19.88 2.92
C SER A 103 -4.01 -20.26 4.12
N ASP A 104 -3.41 -20.82 5.19
CA ASP A 104 -4.16 -21.16 6.40
C ASP A 104 -4.71 -19.88 7.04
N GLU A 105 -6.01 -19.85 7.21
CA GLU A 105 -6.74 -18.71 7.76
C GLU A 105 -6.96 -18.90 9.27
N HIS A 106 -6.63 -17.88 10.04
CA HIS A 106 -6.73 -17.87 11.49
C HIS A 106 -7.65 -16.75 11.96
N PRO A 107 -8.57 -17.00 12.86
CA PRO A 107 -9.34 -15.95 13.51
C PRO A 107 -8.44 -15.15 14.44
N ALA A 108 -8.55 -13.82 14.36
CA ALA A 108 -7.75 -12.92 15.17
C ALA A 108 -8.53 -11.68 15.60
N ILE A 109 -8.09 -11.08 16.70
CA ILE A 109 -8.51 -9.73 17.11
C ILE A 109 -7.44 -8.74 16.65
N LEU A 110 -7.87 -7.78 15.86
CA LEU A 110 -7.05 -6.67 15.36
C LEU A 110 -7.46 -5.38 16.04
N ARG A 111 -6.50 -4.61 16.53
CA ARG A 111 -6.65 -3.19 16.85
C ARG A 111 -5.49 -2.40 16.27
N MET A 112 -5.69 -1.13 16.01
CA MET A 112 -4.64 -0.23 15.57
C MET A 112 -4.66 1.04 16.43
N ASP A 113 -3.49 1.41 16.91
CA ASP A 113 -3.22 2.72 17.46
C ASP A 113 -2.65 3.60 16.33
N GLY A 114 -3.37 4.62 15.96
CA GLY A 114 -2.99 5.54 14.88
C GLY A 114 -1.83 6.46 15.23
N ASN A 115 -1.41 6.47 16.52
CA ASN A 115 -0.30 7.26 17.06
C ASN A 115 -0.35 8.75 16.63
N GLY A 116 -1.56 9.26 16.43
CA GLY A 116 -1.79 10.65 16.07
C GLY A 116 -1.58 11.00 14.61
N MET A 117 -1.19 10.03 13.77
CA MET A 117 -1.17 10.22 12.31
C MET A 117 -2.51 9.88 11.68
N TYR A 118 -3.21 8.92 12.25
CA TYR A 118 -4.50 8.40 11.77
C TYR A 118 -5.43 8.14 12.94
N ASP A 119 -6.71 8.03 12.65
CA ASP A 119 -7.70 7.61 13.64
C ASP A 119 -7.42 6.19 14.11
N ASP A 120 -7.65 5.94 15.39
CA ASP A 120 -7.51 4.61 15.97
C ASP A 120 -8.55 3.65 15.38
N LEU A 121 -8.13 2.40 15.15
CA LEU A 121 -9.04 1.33 14.80
C LEU A 121 -9.33 0.51 16.05
N PRO A 122 -10.58 0.50 16.54
CA PRO A 122 -10.95 -0.26 17.71
C PRO A 122 -10.79 -1.75 17.46
N GLU A 123 -10.76 -2.55 18.52
CA GLU A 123 -10.70 -3.99 18.43
C GLU A 123 -11.85 -4.53 17.57
N GLN A 124 -11.50 -5.40 16.63
CA GLN A 124 -12.45 -6.08 15.76
C GLN A 124 -11.95 -7.46 15.35
N GLU A 125 -12.87 -8.34 15.08
CA GLU A 125 -12.59 -9.66 14.54
C GLU A 125 -12.12 -9.55 13.08
N VAL A 126 -11.08 -10.31 12.76
CA VAL A 126 -10.51 -10.40 11.41
C VAL A 126 -10.10 -11.83 11.11
N THR A 127 -10.07 -12.17 9.84
CA THR A 127 -9.35 -13.34 9.35
C THR A 127 -7.92 -12.92 9.03
N PHE A 128 -6.94 -13.61 9.62
CA PHE A 128 -5.52 -13.33 9.46
C PHE A 128 -4.79 -14.50 8.84
N ARG A 129 -3.90 -14.27 7.86
CA ARG A 129 -3.12 -15.32 7.23
C ARG A 129 -1.80 -14.82 6.67
N GLY A 130 -0.95 -15.76 6.29
CA GLY A 130 0.24 -15.49 5.51
C GLY A 130 -0.07 -15.02 4.08
N ARG A 131 0.94 -14.45 3.43
CA ARG A 131 0.91 -14.10 2.00
C ARG A 131 2.31 -14.17 1.37
N GLY A 132 2.37 -13.93 0.07
CA GLY A 132 3.61 -13.97 -0.71
C GLY A 132 4.00 -15.38 -1.11
N ASN A 133 4.91 -15.49 -2.05
CA ASN A 133 5.45 -16.75 -2.53
C ASN A 133 6.83 -16.99 -1.89
N SER A 134 7.89 -16.47 -2.47
CA SER A 134 9.25 -16.58 -1.92
C SER A 134 9.38 -15.93 -0.54
N THR A 135 8.71 -14.80 -0.33
CA THR A 135 8.79 -14.02 0.91
C THR A 135 8.16 -14.71 2.11
N TRP A 136 7.22 -15.66 1.90
CA TRP A 136 6.65 -16.47 2.98
C TRP A 136 7.70 -17.36 3.68
N ASN A 137 8.74 -17.76 2.96
CA ASN A 137 9.82 -18.59 3.48
C ASN A 137 10.93 -17.79 4.19
N MET A 138 10.79 -16.46 4.25
CA MET A 138 11.77 -15.59 4.90
C MET A 138 11.52 -15.47 6.39
N LYS A 139 12.55 -15.02 7.14
CA LYS A 139 12.46 -14.87 8.61
C LYS A 139 11.40 -13.87 9.04
N LYS A 140 11.21 -12.78 8.28
CA LYS A 140 10.14 -11.82 8.52
C LYS A 140 9.06 -12.04 7.46
N LYS A 141 7.95 -12.61 7.90
CA LYS A 141 6.87 -13.05 7.02
C LYS A 141 5.90 -11.90 6.72
N PRO A 142 5.41 -11.77 5.48
CA PRO A 142 4.32 -10.87 5.16
C PRO A 142 2.96 -11.50 5.49
N TYR A 143 1.96 -10.65 5.79
CA TYR A 143 0.64 -11.05 6.25
C TYR A 143 -0.47 -10.39 5.43
N ARG A 144 -1.66 -10.94 5.55
CA ARG A 144 -2.92 -10.38 5.07
C ARG A 144 -3.97 -10.49 6.16
N PHE A 145 -4.80 -9.48 6.29
CA PHE A 145 -6.00 -9.57 7.12
C PHE A 145 -7.24 -9.17 6.33
N LYS A 146 -8.37 -9.76 6.69
CA LYS A 146 -9.69 -9.51 6.09
C LYS A 146 -10.68 -9.22 7.21
N MET A 147 -11.40 -8.13 7.06
CA MET A 147 -12.47 -7.68 7.95
C MET A 147 -13.83 -8.06 7.37
N ASP A 148 -14.84 -8.20 8.22
CA ASP A 148 -16.21 -8.51 7.78
C ASP A 148 -16.81 -7.36 6.97
N LYS A 149 -16.51 -6.13 7.35
CA LYS A 149 -17.03 -4.92 6.70
C LYS A 149 -15.93 -4.11 6.03
N LYS A 150 -16.28 -3.44 4.93
CA LYS A 150 -15.40 -2.45 4.31
C LYS A 150 -15.10 -1.35 5.33
N THR A 151 -13.85 -1.22 5.74
CA THR A 151 -13.38 -0.28 6.76
C THR A 151 -12.25 0.57 6.20
N GLU A 152 -12.23 1.85 6.57
CA GLU A 152 -11.12 2.73 6.29
C GLU A 152 -9.98 2.45 7.27
N VAL A 153 -8.77 2.30 6.77
CA VAL A 153 -7.58 2.04 7.59
C VAL A 153 -6.48 2.98 7.13
N CYS A 154 -5.94 3.77 8.04
CA CYS A 154 -4.86 4.73 7.76
C CYS A 154 -5.18 5.66 6.56
N GLY A 155 -6.40 6.17 6.46
CA GLY A 155 -6.82 7.09 5.40
C GLY A 155 -6.97 6.47 4.01
N MET A 156 -6.76 5.14 3.87
CA MET A 156 -7.00 4.43 2.62
C MET A 156 -8.49 4.19 2.38
N LYS A 157 -8.88 4.04 1.13
CA LYS A 157 -10.28 3.73 0.77
C LYS A 157 -10.81 2.54 1.57
N LYS A 158 -12.10 2.57 1.88
CA LYS A 158 -12.76 1.47 2.60
C LYS A 158 -12.65 0.16 1.84
N ALA A 159 -11.95 -0.80 2.43
CA ALA A 159 -11.77 -2.13 1.91
C ALA A 159 -11.98 -3.19 2.99
N LYS A 160 -12.22 -4.44 2.58
CA LYS A 160 -12.27 -5.57 3.52
C LYS A 160 -10.89 -6.16 3.78
N SER A 161 -9.97 -6.06 2.83
CA SER A 161 -8.70 -6.78 2.87
C SER A 161 -7.51 -5.86 2.68
N PHE A 162 -6.52 -6.00 3.55
CA PHE A 162 -5.26 -5.27 3.51
C PHE A 162 -4.08 -6.22 3.63
N ALA A 163 -2.94 -5.78 3.12
CA ALA A 163 -1.69 -6.52 3.18
C ALA A 163 -0.67 -5.80 4.06
N LEU A 164 0.06 -6.57 4.84
CA LEU A 164 1.21 -6.14 5.64
C LEU A 164 2.46 -6.71 4.98
N ILE A 165 3.13 -5.90 4.18
CA ILE A 165 4.31 -6.29 3.42
C ILE A 165 5.54 -6.16 4.32
N ALA A 166 6.31 -7.23 4.43
CA ALA A 166 7.45 -7.30 5.35
C ALA A 166 8.67 -6.52 4.86
N ASN A 167 8.80 -6.29 3.54
CA ASN A 167 9.97 -5.68 2.88
C ASN A 167 11.29 -6.29 3.34
N TYR A 168 11.32 -7.62 3.56
CA TYR A 168 12.47 -8.27 4.22
C TYR A 168 13.75 -8.21 3.40
N ILE A 169 13.64 -8.23 2.07
CA ILE A 169 14.79 -8.16 1.15
C ILE A 169 15.34 -6.73 1.04
N ASP A 170 14.49 -5.75 1.30
CA ASP A 170 14.84 -4.33 1.21
C ASP A 170 15.30 -3.79 2.58
N CYS A 171 16.59 -3.66 2.78
CA CYS A 171 17.16 -3.10 4.01
C CYS A 171 16.74 -1.64 4.25
N SER A 172 16.35 -0.89 3.21
CA SER A 172 15.87 0.49 3.33
C SER A 172 14.40 0.56 3.75
N LEU A 173 13.62 -0.48 3.51
CA LEU A 173 12.16 -0.55 3.65
C LEU A 173 11.40 0.49 2.80
N MET A 174 12.04 1.08 1.79
CA MET A 174 11.54 2.24 1.03
C MET A 174 11.26 1.95 -0.45
N ARG A 175 11.79 0.86 -1.02
CA ARG A 175 11.73 0.62 -2.49
C ARG A 175 10.29 0.55 -2.99
N ASN A 176 9.46 -0.27 -2.36
CA ASN A 176 8.02 -0.33 -2.66
C ASN A 176 7.36 1.04 -2.46
N THR A 177 7.67 1.72 -1.35
CA THR A 177 7.10 3.03 -1.03
C THR A 177 7.43 4.07 -2.09
N VAL A 178 8.68 4.14 -2.54
CA VAL A 178 9.11 5.12 -3.57
C VAL A 178 8.46 4.83 -4.92
N ALA A 179 8.40 3.56 -5.34
CA ALA A 179 7.80 3.19 -6.62
C ALA A 179 6.28 3.42 -6.64
N LEU A 180 5.58 3.06 -5.56
CA LEU A 180 4.14 3.29 -5.44
C LEU A 180 3.82 4.78 -5.29
N TRP A 181 4.67 5.55 -4.59
CA TRP A 181 4.55 7.00 -4.55
C TRP A 181 4.71 7.62 -5.95
N LEU A 182 5.68 7.14 -6.74
CA LEU A 182 5.86 7.60 -8.13
C LEU A 182 4.64 7.29 -9.00
N ALA A 183 4.04 6.09 -8.85
CA ALA A 183 2.83 5.73 -9.54
C ALA A 183 1.65 6.65 -9.19
N ASN A 184 1.48 6.96 -7.90
CA ASN A 184 0.48 7.93 -7.43
C ASN A 184 0.78 9.35 -7.94
N TYR A 185 2.05 9.76 -7.98
CA TYR A 185 2.47 11.08 -8.51
C TYR A 185 2.18 11.22 -10.00
N LEU A 186 2.27 10.13 -10.77
CA LEU A 186 1.88 10.06 -12.19
C LEU A 186 0.37 9.87 -12.37
N GLU A 187 -0.40 9.97 -11.31
CA GLU A 187 -1.86 9.80 -11.34
C GLU A 187 -2.31 8.49 -11.99
N MET A 188 -1.48 7.43 -11.85
CA MET A 188 -1.87 6.12 -12.36
C MET A 188 -3.11 5.60 -11.63
N PRO A 189 -4.17 5.22 -12.35
CA PRO A 189 -5.37 4.68 -11.74
C PRO A 189 -5.04 3.48 -10.85
N PHE A 190 -5.67 3.43 -9.68
CA PHE A 190 -5.60 2.31 -8.74
C PHE A 190 -4.19 1.99 -8.20
N ALA A 191 -3.25 2.95 -8.32
CA ALA A 191 -1.95 2.80 -7.66
C ALA A 191 -2.16 2.62 -6.15
N ASN A 192 -1.59 1.56 -5.60
CA ASN A 192 -1.70 1.26 -4.17
C ASN A 192 -1.09 2.37 -3.32
N HIS A 193 -1.71 2.64 -2.18
CA HIS A 193 -1.12 3.46 -1.14
C HIS A 193 -0.20 2.59 -0.28
N CYS A 194 0.71 3.22 0.42
CA CYS A 194 1.58 2.54 1.37
C CYS A 194 1.78 3.40 2.61
N VAL A 195 1.53 2.78 3.76
CA VAL A 195 1.70 3.40 5.07
C VAL A 195 2.67 2.55 5.88
N PRO A 196 3.78 3.12 6.38
CA PRO A 196 4.65 2.40 7.29
C PRO A 196 3.90 2.15 8.61
N VAL A 197 3.90 0.92 9.09
CA VAL A 197 3.24 0.52 10.32
C VAL A 197 4.14 -0.40 11.14
N LYS A 198 3.97 -0.41 12.44
CA LYS A 198 4.64 -1.34 13.34
C LYS A 198 3.68 -2.45 13.73
N VAL A 199 4.10 -3.69 13.62
CA VAL A 199 3.23 -4.85 13.86
C VAL A 199 3.62 -5.57 15.13
N TYR A 200 2.64 -5.83 15.96
CA TYR A 200 2.72 -6.73 17.12
C TYR A 200 1.85 -7.96 16.85
N PHE A 201 2.44 -9.12 16.94
CA PHE A 201 1.77 -10.40 16.76
C PHE A 201 1.78 -11.15 18.11
N ASN A 202 0.59 -11.44 18.66
CA ASN A 202 0.42 -12.01 20.00
C ASN A 202 1.29 -11.28 21.06
N GLY A 203 1.29 -9.94 21.01
CA GLY A 203 2.06 -9.09 21.91
C GLY A 203 3.56 -8.94 21.56
N ILE A 204 4.08 -9.68 20.57
CA ILE A 204 5.49 -9.64 20.19
C ILE A 204 5.70 -8.68 19.03
N CYS A 205 6.58 -7.70 19.21
CA CYS A 205 6.93 -6.76 18.14
C CYS A 205 7.63 -7.47 16.99
N LYS A 206 7.06 -7.36 15.78
CA LYS A 206 7.62 -7.88 14.53
C LYS A 206 8.35 -6.82 13.70
N GLY A 207 8.42 -5.60 14.23
CA GLY A 207 9.06 -4.47 13.56
C GLY A 207 8.16 -3.76 12.56
N GLN A 208 8.76 -2.99 11.67
CA GLN A 208 8.06 -2.17 10.69
C GLN A 208 7.62 -2.99 9.48
N TYR A 209 6.38 -2.77 9.07
CA TYR A 209 5.77 -3.30 7.84
C TYR A 209 5.27 -2.15 6.97
N MET A 210 4.98 -2.42 5.74
CA MET A 210 4.23 -1.54 4.85
C MET A 210 2.78 -2.05 4.78
N LEU A 211 1.84 -1.26 5.28
CA LEU A 211 0.42 -1.50 5.08
C LEU A 211 0.02 -0.98 3.69
N THR A 212 -0.76 -1.76 2.98
CA THR A 212 -1.30 -1.41 1.66
C THR A 212 -2.62 -2.14 1.41
N GLU A 213 -3.40 -1.68 0.45
CA GLU A 213 -4.60 -2.38 -0.02
C GLU A 213 -4.21 -3.75 -0.63
N LYS A 214 -5.06 -4.76 -0.45
CA LYS A 214 -4.96 -5.97 -1.27
C LYS A 214 -5.41 -5.62 -2.69
N THR A 215 -4.56 -5.83 -3.67
CA THR A 215 -4.94 -5.66 -5.08
C THR A 215 -6.03 -6.67 -5.45
N GLY A 216 -7.11 -6.17 -6.04
CA GLY A 216 -8.28 -6.95 -6.47
C GLY A 216 -9.35 -6.03 -7.03
N VAL A 217 -10.34 -6.57 -7.71
CA VAL A 217 -11.47 -5.81 -8.26
C VAL A 217 -12.38 -5.30 -7.15
N GLY A 218 -12.77 -4.05 -7.22
CA GLY A 218 -13.69 -3.41 -6.29
C GLY A 218 -13.25 -2.04 -5.81
N SER A 219 -14.18 -1.31 -5.22
CA SER A 219 -14.03 0.11 -4.83
C SER A 219 -12.88 0.42 -3.86
N GLY A 220 -12.36 -0.59 -3.17
CA GLY A 220 -11.22 -0.44 -2.25
C GLY A 220 -9.85 -0.66 -2.91
N SER A 221 -9.78 -1.01 -4.19
CA SER A 221 -8.54 -1.27 -4.93
C SER A 221 -8.73 -0.94 -6.40
N VAL A 222 -8.86 -1.93 -7.30
CA VAL A 222 -9.11 -1.73 -8.74
C VAL A 222 -10.61 -1.50 -8.93
N ASP A 223 -11.02 -0.24 -8.96
CA ASP A 223 -12.40 0.21 -8.97
C ASP A 223 -12.98 0.17 -10.39
N ILE A 224 -13.19 -1.04 -10.88
CA ILE A 224 -13.85 -1.35 -12.15
C ILE A 224 -15.14 -2.12 -11.88
N ASP A 225 -15.93 -2.39 -12.92
CA ASP A 225 -17.18 -3.14 -12.79
C ASP A 225 -16.93 -4.51 -12.13
N GLU A 226 -17.49 -4.74 -10.95
CA GLU A 226 -17.29 -5.96 -10.17
C GLU A 226 -17.90 -7.22 -10.84
N GLU A 227 -18.85 -7.06 -11.78
CA GLU A 227 -19.53 -8.16 -12.49
C GLU A 227 -18.96 -8.41 -13.89
N LYS A 228 -18.42 -7.36 -14.55
CA LYS A 228 -18.01 -7.41 -15.94
C LYS A 228 -16.51 -7.14 -16.15
N GLY A 229 -15.86 -6.52 -15.18
CA GLY A 229 -14.45 -6.18 -15.25
C GLY A 229 -13.57 -7.37 -14.89
N MET A 230 -12.31 -7.30 -15.34
CA MET A 230 -11.33 -8.37 -15.11
C MET A 230 -9.96 -7.81 -14.82
N LEU A 231 -9.31 -8.36 -13.79
CA LEU A 231 -7.92 -8.12 -13.45
C LEU A 231 -7.08 -9.33 -13.83
N PHE A 232 -6.11 -9.12 -14.69
CA PHE A 232 -5.16 -10.14 -15.12
C PHE A 232 -3.82 -9.94 -14.45
N GLU A 233 -3.11 -11.03 -14.31
CA GLU A 233 -1.71 -11.05 -13.88
C GLU A 233 -0.87 -11.90 -14.83
N ILE A 234 0.27 -11.35 -15.26
CA ILE A 234 1.29 -12.10 -15.95
C ILE A 234 2.37 -12.38 -14.91
N ASP A 235 2.43 -13.64 -14.46
CA ASP A 235 3.34 -14.05 -13.40
C ASP A 235 3.83 -15.49 -13.62
N SER A 236 5.14 -15.68 -13.53
CA SER A 236 5.78 -16.98 -13.71
C SER A 236 5.51 -17.99 -12.58
N ASN A 237 4.92 -17.56 -11.46
CA ASN A 237 4.45 -18.47 -10.42
C ASN A 237 3.27 -19.34 -10.92
N TYR A 238 2.44 -18.78 -11.80
CA TYR A 238 1.39 -19.48 -12.52
C TYR A 238 0.48 -20.32 -11.62
N ASP A 239 0.06 -19.73 -10.50
CA ASP A 239 -0.57 -20.40 -9.36
C ASP A 239 -2.08 -20.13 -9.19
N GLU A 240 -2.71 -19.31 -10.07
CA GLU A 240 -4.16 -19.14 -10.08
C GLU A 240 -4.88 -20.29 -10.80
N ASP A 241 -6.15 -20.49 -10.50
CA ASP A 241 -6.97 -21.56 -11.08
C ASP A 241 -7.25 -21.32 -12.57
N TYR A 242 -7.68 -20.10 -12.92
CA TYR A 242 -7.96 -19.70 -14.30
C TYR A 242 -6.75 -19.06 -14.95
N LYS A 243 -6.08 -19.83 -15.81
CA LYS A 243 -4.79 -19.46 -16.41
C LYS A 243 -4.60 -20.08 -17.78
N PHE A 244 -3.78 -19.41 -18.59
CA PHE A 244 -3.33 -19.93 -19.89
C PHE A 244 -1.93 -19.42 -20.22
N ALA A 245 -1.22 -20.15 -21.07
CA ALA A 245 0.04 -19.68 -21.64
C ALA A 245 -0.22 -19.14 -23.05
N TYR A 246 0.35 -17.97 -23.38
CA TYR A 246 0.28 -17.43 -24.74
C TYR A 246 1.61 -17.62 -25.46
N ASP A 247 1.60 -18.36 -26.58
CA ASP A 247 2.80 -18.63 -27.36
C ASP A 247 3.16 -17.40 -28.22
N LEU A 248 4.35 -16.85 -27.96
CA LEU A 248 4.86 -15.64 -28.60
C LEU A 248 5.25 -15.83 -30.08
N TYR A 249 5.40 -17.08 -30.53
CA TYR A 249 5.77 -17.40 -31.92
C TYR A 249 4.56 -17.74 -32.79
N SER A 250 3.63 -18.53 -32.26
CA SER A 250 2.41 -18.87 -32.99
C SER A 250 1.29 -17.85 -32.82
N HIS A 251 1.45 -16.93 -31.87
CA HIS A 251 0.45 -15.91 -31.49
C HIS A 251 -0.89 -16.53 -31.10
N THR A 252 -0.83 -17.59 -30.31
CA THR A 252 -2.02 -18.34 -29.88
C THR A 252 -1.95 -18.68 -28.38
N ALA A 253 -3.10 -18.76 -27.73
CA ALA A 253 -3.20 -19.36 -26.41
C ALA A 253 -2.98 -20.87 -26.50
N VAL A 254 -2.17 -21.40 -25.58
CA VAL A 254 -1.91 -22.84 -25.46
C VAL A 254 -2.36 -23.32 -24.08
N GLN A 255 -3.03 -24.47 -24.05
CA GLN A 255 -3.63 -24.99 -22.82
C GLN A 255 -2.61 -25.62 -21.86
N ASN A 256 -1.48 -26.09 -22.34
CA ASN A 256 -0.51 -26.82 -21.54
C ASN A 256 0.89 -26.21 -21.63
N GLY A 257 1.40 -25.87 -20.48
CA GLY A 257 2.82 -25.68 -20.27
C GLY A 257 3.33 -24.27 -20.50
N TYR A 258 3.36 -23.50 -19.42
CA TYR A 258 4.20 -22.31 -19.36
C TYR A 258 5.65 -22.73 -19.62
N ASN A 259 6.24 -22.09 -20.63
CA ASN A 259 7.67 -22.21 -20.96
C ASN A 259 8.25 -20.78 -20.96
N ASN A 260 9.11 -20.49 -20.02
CA ASN A 260 9.68 -19.17 -19.77
C ASN A 260 10.48 -18.54 -20.94
N THR A 261 10.79 -19.30 -21.98
CA THR A 261 11.50 -18.79 -23.16
C THR A 261 10.59 -18.55 -24.37
N ARG A 262 9.35 -19.03 -24.32
CA ARG A 262 8.48 -19.05 -25.48
C ARG A 262 7.07 -18.52 -25.20
N THR A 263 6.58 -18.66 -23.99
CA THR A 263 5.19 -18.35 -23.66
C THR A 263 5.09 -17.31 -22.54
N LEU A 264 4.02 -16.50 -22.56
CA LEU A 264 3.63 -15.63 -21.45
C LEU A 264 2.65 -16.37 -20.52
N PRO A 265 2.90 -16.41 -19.21
CA PRO A 265 2.00 -17.00 -18.23
C PRO A 265 0.92 -15.98 -17.85
N VAL A 266 -0.28 -16.14 -18.38
CA VAL A 266 -1.41 -15.24 -18.11
C VAL A 266 -2.39 -15.91 -17.16
N MET A 267 -2.80 -15.18 -16.12
CA MET A 267 -3.76 -15.62 -15.12
C MET A 267 -4.86 -14.58 -14.94
N ILE A 268 -6.05 -15.01 -14.58
CA ILE A 268 -7.09 -14.16 -14.04
C ILE A 268 -6.88 -14.09 -12.52
N SER A 269 -6.57 -12.91 -12.02
CA SER A 269 -6.26 -12.67 -10.61
C SER A 269 -7.50 -12.30 -9.79
N ASP A 270 -8.49 -11.66 -10.41
CA ASP A 270 -9.74 -11.26 -9.76
C ASP A 270 -10.72 -10.74 -10.84
N PRO A 271 -12.04 -10.91 -10.69
CA PRO A 271 -12.76 -11.63 -9.64
C PRO A 271 -12.70 -13.16 -9.80
N ASP A 272 -13.23 -13.89 -8.79
CA ASP A 272 -13.42 -15.34 -8.90
C ASP A 272 -14.53 -15.65 -9.91
N LEU A 273 -14.16 -16.34 -10.99
CA LEU A 273 -15.10 -16.66 -12.08
C LEU A 273 -16.23 -17.59 -11.63
N THR A 274 -16.01 -18.40 -10.61
CA THR A 274 -17.05 -19.30 -10.08
C THR A 274 -18.16 -18.54 -9.36
N GLU A 275 -17.85 -17.36 -8.85
CA GLU A 275 -18.81 -16.50 -8.18
C GLU A 275 -19.61 -15.64 -9.17
N ILE A 276 -18.97 -15.11 -10.23
CA ILE A 276 -19.60 -14.11 -11.11
C ILE A 276 -20.23 -14.71 -12.37
N ALA A 277 -19.66 -15.77 -12.98
CA ALA A 277 -20.17 -16.33 -14.23
C ALA A 277 -21.63 -16.81 -14.16
N PRO A 278 -22.09 -17.42 -13.04
CA PRO A 278 -23.50 -17.85 -12.93
C PRO A 278 -24.53 -16.71 -13.05
N ALA A 279 -24.19 -15.50 -12.59
CA ALA A 279 -25.07 -14.33 -12.74
C ALA A 279 -25.24 -13.89 -14.20
N LEU A 280 -24.25 -14.24 -15.04
CA LEU A 280 -24.28 -13.98 -16.49
C LEU A 280 -24.92 -15.14 -17.30
N GLY A 281 -25.34 -16.21 -16.63
CA GLY A 281 -25.88 -17.41 -17.26
C GLY A 281 -24.81 -18.30 -17.93
N LEU A 282 -23.56 -18.15 -17.50
CA LEU A 282 -22.41 -18.88 -18.04
C LEU A 282 -21.80 -19.81 -16.97
N THR A 283 -21.10 -20.84 -17.41
CA THR A 283 -20.16 -21.54 -16.54
C THR A 283 -18.87 -20.72 -16.40
N ALA A 284 -18.11 -20.96 -15.35
CA ALA A 284 -16.83 -20.31 -15.15
C ALA A 284 -15.85 -20.59 -16.31
N ASP A 285 -15.88 -21.81 -16.87
CA ASP A 285 -15.02 -22.19 -18.02
C ASP A 285 -15.42 -21.45 -19.30
N GLU A 286 -16.70 -21.29 -19.59
CA GLU A 286 -17.19 -20.50 -20.75
C GLU A 286 -16.82 -19.03 -20.64
N TYR A 287 -16.92 -18.48 -19.41
CA TYR A 287 -16.55 -17.09 -19.17
C TYR A 287 -15.02 -16.91 -19.22
N PHE A 288 -14.26 -17.86 -18.70
CA PHE A 288 -12.81 -17.90 -18.87
C PHE A 288 -12.39 -17.95 -20.33
N ASP A 289 -12.98 -18.84 -21.14
CA ASP A 289 -12.68 -18.95 -22.56
C ASP A 289 -12.96 -17.64 -23.31
N THR A 290 -14.02 -16.93 -22.96
CA THR A 290 -14.32 -15.62 -23.51
C THR A 290 -13.20 -14.62 -23.23
N TRP A 291 -12.76 -14.50 -21.98
CA TRP A 291 -11.69 -13.59 -21.59
C TRP A 291 -10.32 -14.01 -22.12
N LYS A 292 -10.03 -15.30 -22.16
CA LYS A 292 -8.81 -15.85 -22.78
C LYS A 292 -8.72 -15.47 -24.26
N ASN A 293 -9.80 -15.57 -25.00
CA ASN A 293 -9.85 -15.21 -26.41
C ASN A 293 -9.68 -13.70 -26.61
N ASP A 294 -10.34 -12.87 -25.81
CA ASP A 294 -10.23 -11.42 -25.86
C ASP A 294 -8.80 -10.95 -25.51
N PHE A 295 -8.20 -11.50 -24.46
CA PHE A 295 -6.82 -11.19 -24.06
C PHE A 295 -5.81 -11.65 -25.14
N SER A 296 -6.04 -12.82 -25.75
CA SER A 296 -5.20 -13.35 -26.83
C SER A 296 -5.28 -12.48 -28.08
N ALA A 297 -6.45 -11.94 -28.40
CA ALA A 297 -6.63 -10.99 -29.51
C ALA A 297 -5.84 -9.69 -29.27
N MET A 298 -5.88 -9.15 -28.06
CA MET A 298 -5.06 -7.99 -27.68
C MET A 298 -3.56 -8.30 -27.84
N LEU A 299 -3.06 -9.42 -27.30
CA LEU A 299 -1.65 -9.79 -27.43
C LEU A 299 -1.25 -9.98 -28.89
N THR A 300 -2.11 -10.61 -29.70
CA THR A 300 -1.87 -10.79 -31.13
C THR A 300 -1.76 -9.43 -31.84
N ALA A 301 -2.65 -8.49 -31.51
CA ALA A 301 -2.59 -7.15 -32.07
C ALA A 301 -1.29 -6.43 -31.67
N VAL A 302 -0.86 -6.52 -30.42
CA VAL A 302 0.41 -5.95 -29.94
C VAL A 302 1.61 -6.55 -30.69
N MET A 303 1.62 -7.85 -30.93
CA MET A 303 2.72 -8.54 -31.59
C MET A 303 2.78 -8.31 -33.11
N THR A 304 1.64 -8.03 -33.76
CA THR A 304 1.55 -8.00 -35.23
C THR A 304 1.29 -6.60 -35.80
N THR A 305 0.83 -5.66 -35.00
CA THR A 305 0.43 -4.33 -35.47
C THR A 305 1.58 -3.32 -35.30
N PRO A 306 2.11 -2.75 -36.38
CA PRO A 306 3.30 -1.89 -36.31
C PRO A 306 3.01 -0.44 -35.89
N SER A 307 1.76 -0.04 -35.71
CA SER A 307 1.39 1.36 -35.40
C SER A 307 0.57 1.50 -34.13
N THR A 308 0.91 2.50 -33.32
CA THR A 308 0.17 2.85 -32.10
C THR A 308 -1.28 3.26 -32.35
N GLY A 309 -1.61 3.71 -33.55
CA GLY A 309 -2.97 4.12 -33.91
C GLY A 309 -3.98 2.98 -33.86
N SER A 310 -3.59 1.82 -34.40
CA SER A 310 -4.44 0.62 -34.38
C SER A 310 -4.46 -0.07 -33.02
N LEU A 311 -3.41 0.09 -32.20
CA LEU A 311 -3.35 -0.50 -30.87
C LEU A 311 -4.32 0.14 -29.87
N LYS A 312 -4.74 1.39 -30.10
CA LYS A 312 -5.71 2.09 -29.25
C LYS A 312 -7.08 1.41 -29.15
N GLU A 313 -7.39 0.53 -30.09
CA GLU A 313 -8.61 -0.28 -30.04
C GLU A 313 -8.53 -1.40 -28.99
N TYR A 314 -7.33 -1.76 -28.58
CA TYR A 314 -7.07 -2.85 -27.64
C TYR A 314 -6.53 -2.38 -26.31
N ILE A 315 -5.66 -1.36 -26.30
CA ILE A 315 -4.92 -0.93 -25.13
C ILE A 315 -4.97 0.60 -24.94
N ASP A 316 -4.97 1.01 -23.70
CA ASP A 316 -4.78 2.40 -23.31
C ASP A 316 -3.27 2.73 -23.33
N ILE A 317 -2.85 3.53 -24.31
CA ILE A 317 -1.44 3.85 -24.53
C ILE A 317 -0.84 4.64 -23.36
N GLU A 318 -1.61 5.52 -22.73
CA GLU A 318 -1.15 6.32 -21.60
C GLU A 318 -0.85 5.43 -20.39
N SER A 319 -1.72 4.48 -20.10
CA SER A 319 -1.48 3.51 -19.02
C SER A 319 -0.22 2.68 -19.26
N VAL A 320 0.03 2.29 -20.52
CA VAL A 320 1.27 1.59 -20.90
C VAL A 320 2.50 2.46 -20.64
N VAL A 321 2.48 3.70 -21.11
CA VAL A 321 3.62 4.63 -20.91
C VAL A 321 3.91 4.83 -19.43
N ASN A 322 2.89 5.12 -18.64
CA ASN A 322 3.04 5.35 -17.20
C ASN A 322 3.55 4.09 -16.48
N PHE A 323 3.00 2.92 -16.82
CA PHE A 323 3.44 1.63 -16.26
C PHE A 323 4.92 1.37 -16.53
N PHE A 324 5.35 1.52 -17.80
CA PHE A 324 6.75 1.33 -18.17
C PHE A 324 7.65 2.41 -17.60
N MET A 325 7.17 3.64 -17.43
CA MET A 325 7.92 4.73 -16.83
C MET A 325 8.27 4.41 -15.36
N VAL A 326 7.27 4.00 -14.55
CA VAL A 326 7.51 3.62 -13.14
C VAL A 326 8.50 2.47 -13.05
N ASN A 327 8.28 1.40 -13.84
CA ASN A 327 9.14 0.23 -13.81
C ASN A 327 10.57 0.52 -14.30
N SER A 328 10.74 1.36 -15.31
CA SER A 328 12.05 1.73 -15.86
C SER A 328 12.83 2.65 -14.90
N LEU A 329 12.18 3.67 -14.35
CA LEU A 329 12.81 4.60 -13.40
C LEU A 329 13.21 3.89 -12.10
N SER A 330 12.42 2.91 -11.66
CA SER A 330 12.76 2.09 -10.49
C SER A 330 13.72 0.94 -10.82
N SER A 331 14.10 0.75 -12.08
CA SER A 331 14.92 -0.38 -12.53
C SER A 331 14.35 -1.72 -12.06
N ASN A 332 13.04 -1.91 -12.22
CA ASN A 332 12.38 -3.11 -11.72
C ASN A 332 12.84 -4.36 -12.47
N HIS A 333 13.49 -5.28 -11.75
CA HIS A 333 14.01 -6.53 -12.29
C HIS A 333 12.92 -7.55 -12.64
N GLU A 334 11.77 -7.49 -11.98
CA GLU A 334 10.63 -8.36 -12.19
C GLU A 334 10.10 -8.31 -13.64
N MET A 335 10.30 -7.16 -14.31
CA MET A 335 9.95 -6.97 -15.72
C MET A 335 10.68 -7.92 -16.69
N ARG A 336 11.85 -8.44 -16.32
CA ARG A 336 12.64 -9.36 -17.18
C ARG A 336 12.17 -10.80 -17.08
N HIS A 337 11.60 -11.14 -15.95
CA HIS A 337 10.94 -12.40 -15.71
C HIS A 337 9.49 -12.02 -15.42
N PRO A 338 8.52 -12.32 -16.31
CA PRO A 338 7.17 -11.79 -16.12
C PRO A 338 6.64 -12.21 -14.75
N LYS A 339 6.69 -11.28 -13.82
CA LYS A 339 6.18 -11.39 -12.47
C LYS A 339 5.47 -10.12 -12.07
N SER A 340 4.39 -10.28 -11.33
CA SER A 340 3.62 -9.17 -10.75
C SER A 340 3.19 -8.11 -11.76
N PHE A 341 3.05 -8.50 -13.03
CA PHE A 341 2.66 -7.62 -14.11
C PHE A 341 1.15 -7.66 -14.25
N LYS A 342 0.49 -6.58 -13.89
CA LYS A 342 -0.98 -6.52 -13.84
C LYS A 342 -1.56 -5.69 -14.97
N LEU A 343 -2.72 -6.15 -15.48
CA LEU A 343 -3.56 -5.44 -16.44
C LEU A 343 -5.02 -5.59 -16.01
N TYR A 344 -5.81 -4.61 -16.33
CA TYR A 344 -7.25 -4.69 -16.09
C TYR A 344 -8.05 -4.18 -17.28
N LYS A 345 -9.29 -4.60 -17.34
CA LYS A 345 -10.27 -4.16 -18.35
C LYS A 345 -11.64 -4.09 -17.68
N ASP A 346 -12.33 -2.99 -17.86
CA ASP A 346 -13.59 -2.69 -17.17
C ASP A 346 -14.75 -3.54 -17.68
N SER A 347 -14.72 -3.89 -18.96
CA SER A 347 -15.66 -4.80 -19.62
C SER A 347 -15.08 -5.29 -20.94
N LEU A 348 -15.71 -6.30 -21.56
CA LEU A 348 -15.30 -6.80 -22.89
C LEU A 348 -15.28 -5.73 -23.97
N ASP A 349 -16.13 -4.70 -23.87
CA ASP A 349 -16.19 -3.59 -24.82
C ASP A 349 -15.12 -2.51 -24.54
N GLY A 350 -14.41 -2.58 -23.42
CA GLY A 350 -13.38 -1.64 -23.05
C GLY A 350 -12.02 -1.92 -23.70
N VAL A 351 -10.98 -1.25 -23.22
CA VAL A 351 -9.59 -1.46 -23.60
C VAL A 351 -8.76 -1.90 -22.40
N TYR A 352 -7.70 -2.66 -22.62
CA TYR A 352 -6.79 -3.07 -21.57
C TYR A 352 -5.98 -1.88 -21.04
N LYS A 353 -5.90 -1.74 -19.75
CA LYS A 353 -5.07 -0.76 -19.04
C LYS A 353 -4.02 -1.47 -18.23
N PHE A 354 -2.80 -0.93 -18.21
CA PHE A 354 -1.65 -1.49 -17.52
C PHE A 354 -1.59 -0.95 -16.10
N GLY A 355 -1.48 -1.84 -15.14
CA GLY A 355 -1.47 -1.55 -13.72
C GLY A 355 -2.51 -2.38 -12.95
N PRO A 356 -2.62 -2.13 -11.62
CA PRO A 356 -1.71 -1.32 -10.83
C PRO A 356 -0.30 -1.91 -10.78
N VAL A 357 0.70 -1.05 -10.58
CA VAL A 357 2.09 -1.50 -10.40
C VAL A 357 2.26 -2.16 -9.04
N TRP A 358 3.09 -3.20 -8.98
CA TRP A 358 3.27 -3.99 -7.78
C TRP A 358 4.67 -4.61 -7.71
N ASP A 359 5.13 -4.93 -6.49
CA ASP A 359 6.34 -5.69 -6.15
C ASP A 359 7.66 -5.08 -6.64
N PHE A 360 8.17 -4.13 -5.86
CA PHE A 360 9.42 -3.45 -6.12
C PHE A 360 10.54 -3.81 -5.15
N ASP A 361 10.43 -4.92 -4.45
CA ASP A 361 11.41 -5.38 -3.46
C ASP A 361 12.83 -5.49 -4.05
N LEU A 362 12.91 -5.90 -5.32
CA LEU A 362 14.15 -6.04 -6.08
C LEU A 362 14.48 -4.83 -6.98
N SER A 363 13.77 -3.73 -6.81
CA SER A 363 13.97 -2.50 -7.57
C SER A 363 14.99 -1.57 -6.91
N LEU A 364 15.45 -0.56 -7.63
CA LEU A 364 16.39 0.45 -7.12
C LEU A 364 17.71 -0.13 -6.55
N ILE A 365 18.06 -1.36 -6.91
CA ILE A 365 19.27 -2.06 -6.43
C ILE A 365 20.51 -1.56 -7.17
N HIS A 366 20.36 -1.15 -8.43
CA HIS A 366 21.44 -0.78 -9.34
C HIS A 366 21.53 0.71 -9.59
N ILE A 367 20.98 1.54 -8.74
CA ILE A 367 21.39 2.93 -8.66
C ILE A 367 22.79 2.87 -8.05
N SER A 368 23.78 2.50 -8.88
CA SER A 368 25.19 2.62 -8.53
C SER A 368 25.46 4.08 -8.22
N GLU A 369 26.19 4.32 -7.14
CA GLU A 369 26.71 5.64 -6.84
C GLU A 369 27.44 6.16 -8.09
N PRO A 370 27.26 7.43 -8.47
CA PRO A 370 28.05 8.01 -9.52
C PRO A 370 29.51 7.92 -9.08
N THR A 371 30.27 7.11 -9.80
CA THR A 371 31.72 7.02 -9.65
C THR A 371 32.38 8.34 -10.05
#